data_c452b5cdb01d8c063c141a8433c0765c
#
_entry.id   c452b5cdb01d8c063c141a8433c0765c
#
_cell.length_a   1.000
_cell.length_b   1.000
_cell.length_c   1.000
_cell.angle_alpha   90.00
_cell.angle_beta   90.00
_cell.angle_gamma   90.00
#
_symmetry.space_group_name_H-M   'P 1'
#
loop_
_entity.id
_entity.type
_entity.pdbx_description
1 polymer ?
#
loop_
_entity_poly.entity_id
_entity_poly.type
_entity_poly.pdbx_seq_one_letter_code
_entity_poly.pdbx_strand_id
1 'polypeptide(L)'
;MKKIIAIIFILLGVLIILYPKISNIIEEKNQTEVIKEYQNKIEKTNDEEKNKAYKKANKYNEMLSVGEERFYNEYNDILNLENDGVMAYIEIPKISVYLPIYHGTESEVLKNGIGHLQNTSLPIGGNTTHTVLTGHTGFAKSELFTRIDELKMGDEVYIFSLDKKMRYCVYQIKVVLPYEINDLKIIDEKDLLTLVTCTPYGINTHRLLVQCERAEINESDKKIDIKEDFIVDNVFQSMNDKYWIFIFYDIIIFLIIVFCCILLNKIVKYIQKVRNKEWTY
;
A
#
# COMPACT_ATOMS: atom_id res chain seq x y z
N MET A 1 -3.98 -13.17 43.49
CA MET A 1 -4.94 -12.56 42.60
C MET A 1 -4.43 -11.24 41.97
N LYS A 2 -4.12 -10.16 42.72
CA LYS A 2 -3.68 -8.87 42.16
C LYS A 2 -2.48 -8.95 41.17
N LYS A 3 -1.48 -9.80 41.44
CA LYS A 3 -0.30 -9.98 40.54
C LYS A 3 -0.68 -10.65 39.20
N ILE A 4 -1.58 -11.64 39.23
CA ILE A 4 -2.05 -12.33 38.03
C ILE A 4 -2.85 -11.37 37.16
N ILE A 5 -3.72 -10.56 37.76
CA ILE A 5 -4.49 -9.53 37.05
C ILE A 5 -3.54 -8.51 36.37
N ALA A 6 -2.51 -8.05 37.05
CA ALA A 6 -1.52 -7.14 36.47
C ALA A 6 -0.78 -7.75 35.27
N ILE A 7 -0.40 -9.02 35.34
CA ILE A 7 0.24 -9.74 34.22
C ILE A 7 -0.72 -9.84 33.01
N ILE A 8 -2.00 -10.14 33.27
CA ILE A 8 -3.01 -10.22 32.20
C ILE A 8 -3.15 -8.86 31.50
N PHE A 9 -3.22 -7.74 32.24
CA PHE A 9 -3.29 -6.42 31.64
C PHE A 9 -2.05 -6.05 30.83
N ILE A 10 -0.86 -6.43 31.29
CA ILE A 10 0.38 -6.22 30.55
C ILE A 10 0.37 -7.02 29.24
N LEU A 11 0.00 -8.30 29.30
CA LEU A 11 -0.10 -9.15 28.10
C LEU A 11 -1.12 -8.60 27.10
N LEU A 12 -2.27 -8.15 27.58
CA LEU A 12 -3.29 -7.53 26.72
C LEU A 12 -2.78 -6.25 26.05
N GLY A 13 -2.07 -5.41 26.78
CA GLY A 13 -1.43 -4.20 26.22
C GLY A 13 -0.41 -4.51 25.13
N VAL A 14 0.42 -5.53 25.34
CA VAL A 14 1.38 -6.00 24.31
C VAL A 14 0.65 -6.50 23.06
N LEU A 15 -0.40 -7.30 23.22
CA LEU A 15 -1.19 -7.79 22.09
C LEU A 15 -1.81 -6.65 21.27
N ILE A 16 -2.31 -5.60 21.93
CA ILE A 16 -2.88 -4.43 21.24
C ILE A 16 -1.81 -3.67 20.45
N ILE A 17 -0.59 -3.53 20.98
CA ILE A 17 0.53 -2.85 20.30
C ILE A 17 1.04 -3.69 19.11
N LEU A 18 1.07 -5.02 19.22
CA LEU A 18 1.53 -5.90 18.15
C LEU A 18 0.48 -6.11 17.05
N TYR A 19 -0.80 -5.90 17.33
CA TYR A 19 -1.89 -6.17 16.39
C TYR A 19 -1.70 -5.51 15.00
N PRO A 20 -1.38 -4.19 14.87
CA PRO A 20 -1.23 -3.56 13.56
C PRO A 20 -0.08 -4.18 12.75
N LYS A 21 1.03 -4.54 13.40
CA LYS A 21 2.21 -5.13 12.74
C LYS A 21 1.90 -6.53 12.21
N ILE A 22 1.29 -7.38 13.03
CA ILE A 22 0.92 -8.74 12.64
C ILE A 22 -0.13 -8.69 11.52
N SER A 23 -1.11 -7.79 11.64
CA SER A 23 -2.15 -7.63 10.63
C SER A 23 -1.56 -7.19 9.29
N ASN A 24 -0.61 -6.24 9.30
CA ASN A 24 0.07 -5.78 8.08
C ASN A 24 0.82 -6.93 7.38
N ILE A 25 1.57 -7.75 8.12
CA ILE A 25 2.30 -8.91 7.56
C ILE A 25 1.32 -9.90 6.89
N ILE A 26 0.17 -10.14 7.50
CA ILE A 26 -0.84 -11.04 6.95
C ILE A 26 -1.42 -10.45 5.66
N GLU A 27 -1.76 -9.16 5.65
CA GLU A 27 -2.32 -8.51 4.47
C GLU A 27 -1.32 -8.40 3.32
N GLU A 28 -0.06 -8.08 3.59
CA GLU A 28 1.01 -8.08 2.58
C GLU A 28 1.17 -9.46 1.92
N LYS A 29 1.07 -10.53 2.72
CA LYS A 29 1.08 -11.90 2.19
C LYS A 29 -0.13 -12.17 1.30
N ASN A 30 -1.33 -11.80 1.74
CA ASN A 30 -2.56 -11.95 0.96
C ASN A 30 -2.48 -11.17 -0.36
N GLN A 31 -2.02 -9.92 -0.32
CA GLN A 31 -1.84 -9.07 -1.50
C GLN A 31 -0.82 -9.67 -2.48
N THR A 32 0.29 -10.20 -1.97
CA THR A 32 1.29 -10.89 -2.79
C THR A 32 0.70 -12.15 -3.45
N GLU A 33 -0.16 -12.90 -2.76
CA GLU A 33 -0.81 -14.07 -3.31
C GLU A 33 -1.79 -13.70 -4.44
N VAL A 34 -2.58 -12.66 -4.26
CA VAL A 34 -3.46 -12.10 -5.32
C VAL A 34 -2.65 -11.69 -6.55
N ILE A 35 -1.51 -11.04 -6.38
CA ILE A 35 -0.65 -10.65 -7.50
C ILE A 35 -0.09 -11.89 -8.21
N LYS A 36 0.35 -12.92 -7.50
CA LYS A 36 0.81 -14.19 -8.07
C LYS A 36 -0.31 -14.90 -8.86
N GLU A 37 -1.52 -14.90 -8.35
CA GLU A 37 -2.67 -15.43 -9.06
C GLU A 37 -2.92 -14.66 -10.37
N TYR A 38 -2.87 -13.31 -10.32
CA TYR A 38 -2.97 -12.46 -11.50
C TYR A 38 -1.86 -12.78 -12.53
N GLN A 39 -0.59 -12.87 -12.10
CA GLN A 39 0.55 -13.20 -12.98
C GLN A 39 0.37 -14.57 -13.63
N ASN A 40 0.06 -15.61 -12.85
CA ASN A 40 -0.21 -16.96 -13.33
C ASN A 40 -1.35 -17.01 -14.37
N LYS A 41 -2.34 -16.12 -14.19
CA LYS A 41 -3.44 -15.97 -15.11
C LYS A 41 -2.98 -15.38 -16.43
N ILE A 42 -2.24 -14.27 -16.37
CA ILE A 42 -1.69 -13.61 -17.56
C ILE A 42 -0.80 -14.56 -18.37
N GLU A 43 0.02 -15.39 -17.70
CA GLU A 43 0.84 -16.39 -18.38
C GLU A 43 0.02 -17.46 -19.11
N LYS A 44 -1.09 -17.90 -18.53
CA LYS A 44 -1.98 -18.91 -19.13
C LYS A 44 -2.91 -18.34 -20.20
N THR A 45 -3.12 -17.04 -20.21
CA THR A 45 -3.97 -16.33 -21.18
C THR A 45 -3.24 -16.25 -22.52
N ASN A 46 -3.89 -16.64 -23.61
CA ASN A 46 -3.29 -16.57 -24.94
C ASN A 46 -3.17 -15.12 -25.43
N ASP A 47 -2.30 -14.89 -26.42
CA ASP A 47 -2.02 -13.56 -26.96
C ASP A 47 -3.23 -12.90 -27.61
N GLU A 48 -4.16 -13.68 -28.17
CA GLU A 48 -5.39 -13.15 -28.78
C GLU A 48 -6.30 -12.53 -27.71
N GLU A 49 -6.50 -13.22 -26.60
CA GLU A 49 -7.29 -12.73 -25.47
C GLU A 49 -6.64 -11.50 -24.80
N LYS A 50 -5.30 -11.50 -24.58
CA LYS A 50 -4.57 -10.33 -24.08
C LYS A 50 -4.74 -9.14 -25.00
N ASN A 51 -4.57 -9.34 -26.31
CA ASN A 51 -4.75 -8.28 -27.32
C ASN A 51 -6.19 -7.76 -27.36
N LYS A 52 -7.18 -8.61 -27.18
CA LYS A 52 -8.60 -8.21 -27.10
C LYS A 52 -8.85 -7.36 -25.85
N ALA A 53 -8.34 -7.79 -24.68
CA ALA A 53 -8.45 -7.03 -23.43
C ALA A 53 -7.75 -5.66 -23.55
N TYR A 54 -6.53 -5.63 -24.10
CA TYR A 54 -5.79 -4.39 -24.33
C TYR A 54 -6.53 -3.44 -25.27
N LYS A 55 -7.07 -3.92 -26.42
CA LYS A 55 -7.85 -3.11 -27.35
C LYS A 55 -9.11 -2.53 -26.70
N LYS A 56 -9.79 -3.30 -25.84
CA LYS A 56 -10.96 -2.82 -25.09
C LYS A 56 -10.58 -1.71 -24.13
N ALA A 57 -9.47 -1.88 -23.39
CA ALA A 57 -8.95 -0.87 -22.46
C ALA A 57 -8.46 0.40 -23.19
N ASN A 58 -7.76 0.23 -24.31
CA ASN A 58 -7.31 1.37 -25.12
C ASN A 58 -8.49 2.18 -25.67
N LYS A 59 -9.52 1.50 -26.18
CA LYS A 59 -10.75 2.16 -26.64
C LYS A 59 -11.43 2.95 -25.52
N TYR A 60 -11.47 2.44 -24.30
CA TYR A 60 -11.96 3.17 -23.12
C TYR A 60 -11.13 4.45 -22.87
N ASN A 61 -9.80 4.36 -22.90
CA ASN A 61 -8.92 5.51 -22.72
C ASN A 61 -9.08 6.56 -23.82
N GLU A 62 -9.17 6.14 -25.10
CA GLU A 62 -9.43 7.03 -26.24
C GLU A 62 -10.75 7.78 -26.09
N MET A 63 -11.80 7.11 -25.63
CA MET A 63 -13.10 7.76 -25.46
C MET A 63 -13.14 8.75 -24.31
N LEU A 64 -12.43 8.45 -23.22
CA LEU A 64 -12.24 9.41 -22.13
C LEU A 64 -11.49 10.66 -22.60
N SER A 65 -10.47 10.51 -23.45
CA SER A 65 -9.67 11.64 -23.94
C SER A 65 -10.48 12.62 -24.79
N VAL A 66 -11.54 12.16 -25.47
CA VAL A 66 -12.45 13.00 -26.27
C VAL A 66 -13.73 13.40 -25.52
N GLY A 67 -13.85 13.07 -24.22
CA GLY A 67 -14.98 13.44 -23.38
C GLY A 67 -16.28 12.64 -23.62
N GLU A 68 -16.18 11.42 -24.17
CA GLU A 68 -17.34 10.55 -24.36
C GLU A 68 -17.64 9.72 -23.12
N GLU A 69 -18.84 9.89 -22.54
CA GLU A 69 -19.26 9.23 -21.28
C GLU A 69 -19.91 7.85 -21.44
N ARG A 70 -19.94 7.24 -22.64
CA ARG A 70 -20.80 6.08 -22.95
C ARG A 70 -20.39 4.73 -22.33
N PHE A 71 -19.23 4.60 -21.68
CA PHE A 71 -18.66 3.30 -21.24
C PHE A 71 -18.80 2.96 -19.76
N TYR A 72 -19.60 3.70 -18.99
CA TYR A 72 -19.79 3.44 -17.57
C TYR A 72 -20.25 2.00 -17.24
N ASN A 73 -21.09 1.41 -18.11
CA ASN A 73 -21.66 0.08 -17.87
C ASN A 73 -20.66 -1.06 -18.09
N GLU A 74 -19.59 -0.83 -18.85
CA GLU A 74 -18.58 -1.87 -19.16
C GLU A 74 -17.29 -1.75 -18.35
N TYR A 75 -17.13 -0.70 -17.53
CA TYR A 75 -15.91 -0.42 -16.81
C TYR A 75 -15.42 -1.61 -15.97
N ASN A 76 -16.30 -2.26 -15.23
CA ASN A 76 -15.95 -3.37 -14.35
C ASN A 76 -15.53 -4.65 -15.09
N ASP A 77 -15.82 -4.75 -16.39
CA ASP A 77 -15.48 -5.90 -17.24
C ASP A 77 -14.16 -5.70 -18.02
N ILE A 78 -13.61 -4.47 -18.01
CA ILE A 78 -12.39 -4.16 -18.76
C ILE A 78 -11.17 -4.50 -17.88
N LEU A 79 -10.23 -5.31 -18.39
CA LEU A 79 -9.07 -5.83 -17.65
C LEU A 79 -9.42 -6.76 -16.47
N ASN A 80 -10.67 -7.21 -16.36
CA ASN A 80 -11.15 -8.09 -15.30
C ASN A 80 -11.26 -9.53 -15.82
N LEU A 81 -10.13 -10.22 -15.94
CA LEU A 81 -10.06 -11.52 -16.61
C LEU A 81 -10.71 -12.67 -15.83
N GLU A 82 -10.86 -12.55 -14.51
CA GLU A 82 -11.46 -13.58 -13.65
C GLU A 82 -12.70 -13.12 -12.88
N ASN A 83 -13.16 -11.90 -13.11
CA ASN A 83 -14.26 -11.29 -12.36
C ASN A 83 -13.95 -11.13 -10.84
N ASP A 84 -12.67 -11.05 -10.48
CA ASP A 84 -12.16 -10.79 -9.13
C ASP A 84 -11.91 -9.29 -8.87
N GLY A 85 -12.04 -8.47 -9.91
CA GLY A 85 -11.84 -7.03 -9.88
C GLY A 85 -10.39 -6.57 -10.02
N VAL A 86 -9.41 -7.46 -10.12
CA VAL A 86 -8.01 -7.12 -10.29
C VAL A 86 -7.72 -6.78 -11.76
N MET A 87 -7.20 -5.57 -12.01
CA MET A 87 -6.87 -5.11 -13.36
C MET A 87 -5.37 -5.01 -13.64
N ALA A 88 -4.55 -4.88 -12.58
CA ALA A 88 -3.12 -4.64 -12.68
C ALA A 88 -2.48 -4.78 -11.29
N TYR A 89 -1.18 -4.57 -11.18
CA TYR A 89 -0.52 -4.33 -9.90
C TYR A 89 0.54 -3.23 -10.01
N ILE A 90 0.86 -2.63 -8.85
CA ILE A 90 1.81 -1.54 -8.72
C ILE A 90 3.01 -1.97 -7.87
N GLU A 91 4.21 -1.53 -8.27
CA GLU A 91 5.43 -1.64 -7.48
C GLU A 91 6.06 -0.26 -7.32
N ILE A 92 6.43 0.09 -6.08
CA ILE A 92 7.18 1.32 -5.76
C ILE A 92 8.35 0.92 -4.87
N PRO A 93 9.53 0.61 -5.45
CA PRO A 93 10.66 0.03 -4.72
C PRO A 93 11.15 0.89 -3.56
N LYS A 94 11.15 2.22 -3.73
CA LYS A 94 11.60 3.18 -2.73
C LYS A 94 10.93 3.05 -1.37
N ILE A 95 9.66 2.68 -1.36
CA ILE A 95 8.83 2.56 -0.15
C ILE A 95 8.31 1.13 0.06
N SER A 96 8.87 0.14 -0.68
CA SER A 96 8.49 -1.28 -0.60
C SER A 96 6.99 -1.54 -0.81
N VAL A 97 6.35 -0.80 -1.72
CA VAL A 97 4.95 -1.02 -2.10
C VAL A 97 4.89 -2.07 -3.21
N TYR A 98 4.08 -3.12 -3.00
CA TYR A 98 3.76 -4.17 -3.98
C TYR A 98 2.30 -4.58 -3.78
N LEU A 99 1.38 -3.99 -4.56
CA LEU A 99 -0.06 -4.02 -4.28
C LEU A 99 -0.89 -4.29 -5.54
N PRO A 100 -1.97 -5.09 -5.44
CA PRO A 100 -2.93 -5.24 -6.52
C PRO A 100 -3.73 -3.94 -6.72
N ILE A 101 -4.09 -3.68 -7.98
CA ILE A 101 -4.95 -2.57 -8.41
C ILE A 101 -6.31 -3.14 -8.78
N TYR A 102 -7.35 -2.67 -8.13
CA TYR A 102 -8.73 -3.08 -8.32
C TYR A 102 -9.55 -2.01 -9.04
N HIS A 103 -10.67 -2.44 -9.60
CA HIS A 103 -11.70 -1.52 -10.11
C HIS A 103 -12.37 -0.75 -8.98
N GLY A 104 -12.57 0.55 -9.18
CA GLY A 104 -13.32 1.41 -8.25
C GLY A 104 -12.54 1.83 -7.01
N THR A 105 -13.22 2.61 -6.18
CA THR A 105 -12.64 3.21 -4.96
C THR A 105 -13.56 3.05 -3.76
N GLU A 106 -14.46 2.08 -3.81
CA GLU A 106 -15.36 1.74 -2.73
C GLU A 106 -14.57 1.25 -1.51
N SER A 107 -15.15 1.45 -0.32
CA SER A 107 -14.49 1.11 0.94
C SER A 107 -14.00 -0.34 1.00
N GLU A 108 -14.74 -1.29 0.40
CA GLU A 108 -14.35 -2.70 0.38
C GLU A 108 -13.12 -2.93 -0.52
N VAL A 109 -13.03 -2.23 -1.65
CA VAL A 109 -11.88 -2.27 -2.55
C VAL A 109 -10.63 -1.76 -1.86
N LEU A 110 -10.71 -0.57 -1.27
CA LEU A 110 -9.58 0.11 -0.63
C LEU A 110 -9.08 -0.57 0.66
N LYS A 111 -9.80 -1.53 1.20
CA LYS A 111 -9.32 -2.38 2.31
C LYS A 111 -8.35 -3.44 1.85
N ASN A 112 -8.46 -3.91 0.61
CA ASN A 112 -7.73 -5.04 0.07
C ASN A 112 -6.49 -4.63 -0.75
N GLY A 113 -6.48 -3.40 -1.31
CA GLY A 113 -5.39 -2.92 -2.15
C GLY A 113 -5.61 -1.49 -2.62
N ILE A 114 -5.15 -1.23 -3.84
CA ILE A 114 -5.26 0.08 -4.48
C ILE A 114 -6.48 0.10 -5.41
N GLY A 115 -7.25 1.16 -5.35
CA GLY A 115 -8.41 1.37 -6.22
C GLY A 115 -8.08 2.28 -7.41
N HIS A 116 -8.53 1.88 -8.59
CA HIS A 116 -8.51 2.74 -9.76
C HIS A 116 -9.71 3.70 -9.72
N LEU A 117 -9.45 5.00 -9.82
CA LEU A 117 -10.50 6.01 -9.83
C LEU A 117 -11.25 5.95 -11.17
N GLN A 118 -12.52 5.56 -11.11
CA GLN A 118 -13.39 5.51 -12.28
C GLN A 118 -13.43 6.88 -13.00
N ASN A 119 -13.57 6.89 -14.30
CA ASN A 119 -13.51 8.08 -15.18
C ASN A 119 -12.11 8.70 -15.30
N THR A 120 -11.08 7.94 -14.96
CA THR A 120 -9.70 8.22 -15.35
C THR A 120 -9.19 7.09 -16.28
N SER A 121 -8.06 7.29 -16.94
CA SER A 121 -7.53 6.31 -17.87
C SER A 121 -7.17 5.01 -17.17
N LEU A 122 -7.53 3.87 -17.76
CA LEU A 122 -7.13 2.55 -17.29
C LEU A 122 -5.60 2.39 -17.30
N PRO A 123 -5.02 1.58 -16.40
CA PRO A 123 -3.57 1.48 -16.19
C PRO A 123 -2.86 0.64 -17.26
N ILE A 124 -3.02 1.01 -18.53
CA ILE A 124 -2.33 0.41 -19.69
C ILE A 124 -1.35 1.38 -20.36
N GLY A 125 -1.24 2.61 -19.85
CA GLY A 125 -0.47 3.69 -20.43
C GLY A 125 -1.01 4.15 -21.79
N GLY A 126 -0.26 5.01 -22.43
CA GLY A 126 -0.57 5.53 -23.76
C GLY A 126 -0.53 7.05 -23.84
N ASN A 127 -0.44 7.58 -25.05
CA ASN A 127 -0.47 9.00 -25.27
C ASN A 127 -1.85 9.58 -24.89
N THR A 128 -1.87 10.78 -24.31
CA THR A 128 -3.10 11.45 -23.87
C THR A 128 -3.89 10.60 -22.85
N THR A 129 -3.19 10.02 -21.87
CA THR A 129 -3.78 9.24 -20.78
C THR A 129 -3.40 9.78 -19.40
N HIS A 130 -4.29 9.64 -18.43
CA HIS A 130 -4.01 9.95 -17.03
C HIS A 130 -4.69 8.92 -16.12
N THR A 131 -3.92 7.98 -15.63
CA THR A 131 -4.38 6.98 -14.67
C THR A 131 -4.33 7.54 -13.26
N VAL A 132 -5.40 7.39 -12.49
CA VAL A 132 -5.45 7.81 -11.08
C VAL A 132 -5.69 6.60 -10.19
N LEU A 133 -4.76 6.38 -9.28
CA LEU A 133 -4.79 5.28 -8.31
C LEU A 133 -4.92 5.85 -6.90
N THR A 134 -5.82 5.29 -6.09
CA THR A 134 -6.01 5.75 -4.71
C THR A 134 -5.83 4.61 -3.72
N GLY A 135 -5.27 4.92 -2.57
CA GLY A 135 -5.09 3.99 -1.47
C GLY A 135 -5.21 4.68 -0.11
N HIS A 136 -5.58 3.94 0.91
CA HIS A 136 -5.65 4.46 2.25
C HIS A 136 -4.28 4.86 2.82
N THR A 137 -4.28 5.90 3.68
CA THR A 137 -3.21 6.20 4.63
C THR A 137 -3.68 5.89 6.04
N GLY A 138 -2.80 5.33 6.88
CA GLY A 138 -3.10 5.04 8.27
C GLY A 138 -4.13 3.94 8.48
N PHE A 139 -4.29 3.02 7.53
CA PHE A 139 -5.19 1.89 7.70
C PHE A 139 -4.54 0.86 8.63
N ALA A 140 -5.23 0.50 9.73
CA ALA A 140 -4.66 -0.31 10.81
C ALA A 140 -4.24 -1.73 10.40
N LYS A 141 -4.80 -2.26 9.31
CA LYS A 141 -4.51 -3.61 8.83
C LYS A 141 -3.39 -3.70 7.81
N SER A 142 -3.15 -2.64 7.02
CA SER A 142 -2.20 -2.64 5.92
C SER A 142 -1.63 -1.25 5.69
N GLU A 143 -0.34 -1.16 5.35
CA GLU A 143 0.32 0.12 5.07
C GLU A 143 -0.21 0.82 3.82
N LEU A 144 -0.59 0.06 2.78
CA LEU A 144 -1.11 0.58 1.51
C LEU A 144 -0.32 1.80 1.01
N PHE A 145 -0.98 2.96 0.88
CA PHE A 145 -0.36 4.23 0.49
C PHE A 145 0.06 5.12 1.66
N THR A 146 0.21 4.55 2.86
CA THR A 146 0.63 5.32 4.06
C THR A 146 1.96 6.04 3.86
N ARG A 147 2.87 5.45 3.10
CA ARG A 147 4.25 5.97 2.93
C ARG A 147 4.50 6.69 1.60
N ILE A 148 3.48 6.99 0.80
CA ILE A 148 3.72 7.72 -0.46
C ILE A 148 4.17 9.18 -0.25
N ASP A 149 4.05 9.71 0.97
CA ASP A 149 4.60 11.01 1.38
C ASP A 149 6.15 11.01 1.51
N GLU A 150 6.77 9.84 1.58
CA GLU A 150 8.23 9.68 1.55
C GLU A 150 8.84 9.81 0.14
N LEU A 151 8.00 9.74 -0.90
CA LEU A 151 8.44 9.83 -2.29
C LEU A 151 8.94 11.23 -2.62
N LYS A 152 9.90 11.28 -3.54
CA LYS A 152 10.55 12.50 -4.02
C LYS A 152 10.55 12.54 -5.54
N MET A 153 10.76 13.72 -6.10
CA MET A 153 10.92 13.88 -7.54
C MET A 153 12.05 13.00 -8.05
N GLY A 154 11.78 12.26 -9.13
CA GLY A 154 12.68 11.28 -9.73
C GLY A 154 12.54 9.85 -9.19
N ASP A 155 11.80 9.62 -8.09
CA ASP A 155 11.51 8.26 -7.61
C ASP A 155 10.65 7.51 -8.62
N GLU A 156 10.81 6.19 -8.70
CA GLU A 156 10.23 5.34 -9.72
C GLU A 156 8.99 4.61 -9.22
N VAL A 157 8.00 4.50 -10.11
CA VAL A 157 6.77 3.76 -9.93
C VAL A 157 6.58 2.85 -11.14
N TYR A 158 6.30 1.57 -10.89
CA TYR A 158 6.05 0.60 -11.94
C TYR A 158 4.61 0.11 -11.89
N ILE A 159 3.97 0.07 -13.05
CA ILE A 159 2.64 -0.53 -13.25
C ILE A 159 2.80 -1.75 -14.15
N PHE A 160 2.18 -2.85 -13.74
CA PHE A 160 2.13 -4.10 -14.50
C PHE A 160 0.68 -4.39 -14.85
N SER A 161 0.37 -4.34 -16.14
CA SER A 161 -0.98 -4.59 -16.65
C SER A 161 -0.91 -5.51 -17.86
N LEU A 162 -1.64 -6.61 -17.81
CA LEU A 162 -1.51 -7.72 -18.74
C LEU A 162 -0.04 -8.20 -18.76
N ASP A 163 0.60 -8.21 -19.93
CA ASP A 163 2.01 -8.58 -20.13
C ASP A 163 2.96 -7.37 -20.23
N LYS A 164 2.47 -6.17 -19.88
CA LYS A 164 3.22 -4.92 -20.00
C LYS A 164 3.68 -4.40 -18.66
N LYS A 165 4.99 -4.11 -18.58
CA LYS A 165 5.59 -3.31 -17.54
C LYS A 165 5.70 -1.86 -17.99
N MET A 166 5.29 -0.95 -17.15
CA MET A 166 5.32 0.48 -17.41
C MET A 166 6.05 1.20 -16.30
N ARG A 167 7.06 2.00 -16.65
CA ARG A 167 7.84 2.80 -15.71
C ARG A 167 7.39 4.25 -15.74
N TYR A 168 7.15 4.81 -14.59
CA TYR A 168 6.83 6.22 -14.37
C TYR A 168 7.82 6.83 -13.38
N CYS A 169 8.11 8.14 -13.52
CA CYS A 169 8.94 8.88 -12.59
C CYS A 169 8.14 10.01 -11.95
N VAL A 170 8.28 10.20 -10.64
CA VAL A 170 7.65 11.30 -9.92
C VAL A 170 8.17 12.64 -10.44
N TYR A 171 7.30 13.51 -10.93
CA TYR A 171 7.65 14.85 -11.40
C TYR A 171 7.03 15.97 -10.58
N GLN A 172 5.97 15.69 -9.81
CA GLN A 172 5.30 16.68 -8.96
C GLN A 172 4.64 16.05 -7.76
N ILE A 173 4.65 16.75 -6.62
CA ILE A 173 3.94 16.36 -5.40
C ILE A 173 3.14 17.56 -4.92
N LYS A 174 1.85 17.38 -4.67
CA LYS A 174 0.92 18.43 -4.23
C LYS A 174 0.03 17.96 -3.09
N VAL A 175 -0.39 18.91 -2.26
CA VAL A 175 -1.49 18.72 -1.30
C VAL A 175 -2.65 19.60 -1.74
N VAL A 176 -3.83 18.99 -1.91
CA VAL A 176 -5.04 19.64 -2.43
C VAL A 176 -6.24 19.34 -1.53
N LEU A 177 -7.31 20.11 -1.68
CA LEU A 177 -8.59 19.79 -1.04
C LEU A 177 -9.29 18.61 -1.75
N PRO A 178 -10.15 17.84 -1.06
CA PRO A 178 -10.76 16.62 -1.64
C PRO A 178 -11.60 16.86 -2.91
N TYR A 179 -12.09 18.05 -3.12
CA TYR A 179 -12.90 18.43 -4.29
C TYR A 179 -12.09 19.07 -5.42
N GLU A 180 -10.81 19.30 -5.24
CA GLU A 180 -9.91 19.87 -6.27
C GLU A 180 -9.39 18.75 -7.18
N ILE A 181 -10.06 18.56 -8.32
CA ILE A 181 -9.79 17.49 -9.29
C ILE A 181 -9.07 17.97 -10.55
N ASN A 182 -8.71 19.26 -10.64
CA ASN A 182 -8.09 19.81 -11.86
C ASN A 182 -6.75 19.14 -12.19
N ASP A 183 -6.00 18.74 -11.19
CA ASP A 183 -4.71 18.07 -11.35
C ASP A 183 -4.85 16.58 -11.76
N LEU A 184 -6.06 16.05 -11.89
CA LEU A 184 -6.34 14.67 -12.31
C LEU A 184 -6.83 14.59 -13.77
N LYS A 185 -6.93 15.71 -14.47
CA LYS A 185 -7.39 15.74 -15.87
C LYS A 185 -6.35 15.16 -16.81
N ILE A 186 -6.84 14.58 -17.91
CA ILE A 186 -5.99 14.16 -19.02
C ILE A 186 -5.34 15.41 -19.64
N ILE A 187 -4.06 15.29 -19.96
CA ILE A 187 -3.28 16.32 -20.66
C ILE A 187 -2.85 15.75 -22.01
N ASP A 188 -3.08 16.52 -23.07
CA ASP A 188 -2.70 16.10 -24.42
C ASP A 188 -1.21 15.76 -24.51
N GLU A 189 -0.93 14.71 -25.26
CA GLU A 189 0.42 14.18 -25.52
C GLU A 189 1.18 13.69 -24.29
N LYS A 190 0.51 13.57 -23.13
CA LYS A 190 1.11 13.04 -21.88
C LYS A 190 0.59 11.64 -21.56
N ASP A 191 1.46 10.82 -20.97
CA ASP A 191 1.13 9.57 -20.31
C ASP A 191 1.41 9.74 -18.81
N LEU A 192 0.34 9.96 -18.03
CA LEU A 192 0.42 10.35 -16.61
C LEU A 192 -0.16 9.30 -15.69
N LEU A 193 0.43 9.24 -14.52
CA LEU A 193 -0.04 8.45 -13.37
C LEU A 193 -0.08 9.34 -12.13
N THR A 194 -1.19 9.38 -11.41
CA THR A 194 -1.28 10.06 -10.12
C THR A 194 -1.65 9.06 -9.02
N LEU A 195 -0.83 9.03 -7.96
CA LEU A 195 -1.13 8.31 -6.73
C LEU A 195 -1.79 9.28 -5.75
N VAL A 196 -2.92 8.85 -5.17
CA VAL A 196 -3.74 9.68 -4.28
C VAL A 196 -3.90 9.01 -2.92
N THR A 197 -3.66 9.75 -1.85
CA THR A 197 -3.99 9.32 -0.50
C THR A 197 -4.50 10.47 0.36
N CYS A 198 -5.05 10.15 1.52
CA CYS A 198 -5.48 11.16 2.49
C CYS A 198 -4.29 11.74 3.26
N THR A 199 -4.34 13.04 3.60
CA THR A 199 -3.32 13.75 4.40
C THR A 199 -3.99 14.87 5.20
N PRO A 200 -3.42 15.35 6.34
CA PRO A 200 -2.37 14.72 7.14
C PRO A 200 -2.81 13.38 7.76
N TYR A 201 -1.84 12.52 8.09
CA TYR A 201 -2.10 11.23 8.73
C TYR A 201 -3.06 11.33 9.92
N GLY A 202 -4.12 10.50 9.92
CA GLY A 202 -5.15 10.46 10.97
C GLY A 202 -6.15 11.62 10.98
N ILE A 203 -5.89 12.74 10.26
CA ILE A 203 -6.79 13.91 10.14
C ILE A 203 -7.59 13.84 8.82
N ASN A 204 -6.92 13.51 7.70
CA ASN A 204 -7.53 13.20 6.39
C ASN A 204 -8.32 14.34 5.74
N THR A 205 -8.02 15.60 6.06
CA THR A 205 -8.73 16.78 5.56
C THR A 205 -8.37 17.14 4.11
N HIS A 206 -7.21 16.70 3.64
CA HIS A 206 -6.67 16.98 2.32
C HIS A 206 -6.36 15.68 1.57
N ARG A 207 -5.92 15.81 0.32
CA ARG A 207 -5.37 14.73 -0.49
C ARG A 207 -3.93 15.05 -0.87
N LEU A 208 -3.06 14.07 -0.69
CA LEU A 208 -1.71 14.08 -1.24
C LEU A 208 -1.78 13.49 -2.65
N LEU A 209 -1.30 14.23 -3.62
CA LEU A 209 -1.14 13.80 -5.00
C LEU A 209 0.34 13.63 -5.31
N VAL A 210 0.76 12.42 -5.66
CA VAL A 210 2.10 12.14 -6.20
C VAL A 210 1.92 11.88 -7.69
N GLN A 211 2.36 12.85 -8.50
CA GLN A 211 2.17 12.83 -9.94
C GLN A 211 3.42 12.32 -10.64
N CYS A 212 3.24 11.34 -11.52
CA CYS A 212 4.29 10.66 -12.24
C CYS A 212 4.05 10.76 -13.75
N GLU A 213 5.11 10.91 -14.52
CA GLU A 213 5.10 10.91 -15.98
C GLU A 213 5.81 9.66 -16.50
N ARG A 214 5.34 9.13 -17.63
CA ARG A 214 5.93 7.97 -18.29
C ARG A 214 7.41 8.18 -18.55
N ALA A 215 8.21 7.16 -18.25
CA ALA A 215 9.64 7.12 -18.52
C ALA A 215 10.01 5.87 -19.32
N GLU A 216 11.14 5.93 -20.05
CA GLU A 216 11.65 4.77 -20.75
C GLU A 216 12.10 3.69 -19.74
N ILE A 217 11.91 2.43 -20.11
CA ILE A 217 12.38 1.29 -19.32
C ILE A 217 13.89 1.18 -19.55
N ASN A 218 14.67 1.25 -18.48
CA ASN A 218 16.12 1.11 -18.54
C ASN A 218 16.52 -0.35 -18.86
N GLU A 219 17.75 -0.57 -19.37
CA GLU A 219 18.28 -1.92 -19.59
C GLU A 219 18.37 -2.77 -18.31
N SER A 220 18.60 -2.12 -17.15
CA SER A 220 18.55 -2.75 -15.84
C SER A 220 17.17 -3.30 -15.48
N ASP A 221 16.12 -2.61 -15.91
CA ASP A 221 14.72 -2.98 -15.61
C ASP A 221 14.26 -4.19 -16.42
N LYS A 222 14.84 -4.38 -17.63
CA LYS A 222 14.60 -5.57 -18.49
C LYS A 222 15.17 -6.85 -17.89
N LYS A 223 16.23 -6.77 -17.07
CA LYS A 223 16.82 -7.94 -16.41
C LYS A 223 16.03 -8.41 -15.18
N ILE A 224 15.15 -7.58 -14.64
CA ILE A 224 14.31 -7.91 -13.49
C ILE A 224 13.17 -8.86 -13.88
N ASP A 225 12.75 -8.85 -15.16
CA ASP A 225 11.66 -9.70 -15.67
C ASP A 225 11.95 -11.23 -15.68
N ILE A 226 13.17 -11.68 -15.32
CA ILE A 226 13.57 -13.10 -15.39
C ILE A 226 13.84 -13.74 -14.02
N LYS A 227 13.73 -12.97 -12.93
CA LYS A 227 13.94 -13.49 -11.58
C LYS A 227 12.75 -13.21 -10.66
N GLU A 228 11.66 -13.95 -10.90
CA GLU A 228 10.50 -13.98 -9.98
C GLU A 228 10.89 -14.22 -8.51
N ASP A 229 11.91 -15.07 -8.28
CA ASP A 229 12.43 -15.34 -6.93
C ASP A 229 13.18 -14.14 -6.31
N PHE A 230 13.79 -13.26 -7.14
CA PHE A 230 14.65 -12.20 -6.61
C PHE A 230 13.87 -11.00 -6.07
N ILE A 231 12.72 -10.65 -6.67
CA ILE A 231 11.91 -9.51 -6.20
C ILE A 231 11.09 -9.92 -4.98
N VAL A 232 10.44 -11.08 -5.05
CA VAL A 232 9.66 -11.63 -3.94
C VAL A 232 10.58 -11.91 -2.76
N ASP A 233 11.76 -12.52 -2.98
CA ASP A 233 12.70 -12.81 -1.89
C ASP A 233 13.38 -11.55 -1.34
N ASN A 234 13.72 -10.53 -2.16
CA ASN A 234 14.33 -9.30 -1.66
C ASN A 234 13.30 -8.37 -0.98
N VAL A 235 12.08 -8.25 -1.49
CA VAL A 235 11.00 -7.55 -0.78
C VAL A 235 10.65 -8.30 0.50
N PHE A 236 10.52 -9.62 0.46
CA PHE A 236 10.27 -10.46 1.64
C PHE A 236 11.44 -10.42 2.64
N GLN A 237 12.69 -10.39 2.17
CA GLN A 237 13.87 -10.35 3.02
C GLN A 237 14.07 -8.96 3.63
N SER A 238 13.91 -7.89 2.86
CA SER A 238 13.95 -6.51 3.35
C SER A 238 12.81 -6.21 4.33
N MET A 239 11.62 -6.73 4.06
CA MET A 239 10.49 -6.68 4.98
C MET A 239 10.77 -7.48 6.26
N ASN A 240 11.26 -8.72 6.13
CA ASN A 240 11.58 -9.59 7.26
C ASN A 240 12.64 -8.96 8.17
N ASP A 241 13.73 -8.40 7.63
CA ASP A 241 14.77 -7.72 8.40
C ASP A 241 14.24 -6.48 9.13
N LYS A 242 13.39 -5.68 8.48
CA LYS A 242 12.76 -4.51 9.07
C LYS A 242 11.81 -4.89 10.21
N TYR A 243 10.99 -5.93 10.04
CA TYR A 243 10.07 -6.41 11.07
C TYR A 243 10.80 -7.02 12.27
N TRP A 244 11.88 -7.77 12.08
CA TRP A 244 12.68 -8.31 13.18
C TRP A 244 13.29 -7.22 14.05
N ILE A 245 13.75 -6.12 13.44
CA ILE A 245 14.28 -4.96 14.17
C ILE A 245 13.18 -4.34 15.04
N PHE A 246 11.98 -4.11 14.51
CA PHE A 246 10.86 -3.55 15.27
C PHE A 246 10.39 -4.51 16.39
N ILE A 247 10.25 -5.80 16.12
CA ILE A 247 9.91 -6.81 17.13
C ILE A 247 10.96 -6.82 18.25
N PHE A 248 12.23 -6.68 17.92
CA PHE A 248 13.31 -6.63 18.89
C PHE A 248 13.22 -5.39 19.79
N TYR A 249 12.93 -4.20 19.22
CA TYR A 249 12.68 -2.99 20.00
C TYR A 249 11.46 -3.12 20.90
N ASP A 250 10.38 -3.70 20.44
CA ASP A 250 9.16 -3.91 21.25
C ASP A 250 9.41 -4.89 22.41
N ILE A 251 10.20 -5.94 22.19
CA ILE A 251 10.63 -6.85 23.26
C ILE A 251 11.50 -6.12 24.30
N ILE A 252 12.43 -5.27 23.86
CA ILE A 252 13.27 -4.47 24.78
C ILE A 252 12.40 -3.54 25.62
N ILE A 253 11.47 -2.79 25.00
CA ILE A 253 10.55 -1.89 25.71
C ILE A 253 9.72 -2.68 26.73
N PHE A 254 9.22 -3.84 26.35
CA PHE A 254 8.47 -4.72 27.25
C PHE A 254 9.32 -5.15 28.46
N LEU A 255 10.57 -5.57 28.23
CA LEU A 255 11.49 -5.96 29.30
C LEU A 255 11.80 -4.81 30.26
N ILE A 256 11.96 -3.57 29.73
CA ILE A 256 12.15 -2.36 30.52
C ILE A 256 10.92 -2.10 31.40
N ILE A 257 9.72 -2.20 30.86
CA ILE A 257 8.47 -2.00 31.61
C ILE A 257 8.35 -3.01 32.75
N VAL A 258 8.61 -4.29 32.45
CA VAL A 258 8.60 -5.38 33.47
C VAL A 258 9.63 -5.11 34.55
N PHE A 259 10.84 -4.69 34.18
CA PHE A 259 11.91 -4.35 35.14
C PHE A 259 11.51 -3.17 36.02
N CYS A 260 10.95 -2.10 35.46
CA CYS A 260 10.43 -0.95 36.21
C CYS A 260 9.31 -1.36 37.18
N CYS A 261 8.40 -2.22 36.79
CA CYS A 261 7.35 -2.75 37.67
C CYS A 261 7.92 -3.55 38.84
N ILE A 262 8.96 -4.35 38.60
CA ILE A 262 9.65 -5.11 39.67
C ILE A 262 10.35 -4.16 40.64
N LEU A 263 11.03 -3.11 40.14
CA LEU A 263 11.68 -2.10 40.95
C LEU A 263 10.69 -1.33 41.84
N LEU A 264 9.58 -0.86 41.23
CA LEU A 264 8.52 -0.17 41.97
C LEU A 264 7.95 -1.04 43.08
N ASN A 265 7.70 -2.32 42.82
CA ASN A 265 7.25 -3.25 43.86
C ASN A 265 8.27 -3.42 45.00
N LYS A 266 9.58 -3.43 44.69
CA LYS A 266 10.64 -3.49 45.74
C LYS A 266 10.66 -2.21 46.56
N ILE A 267 10.54 -1.05 45.90
CA ILE A 267 10.49 0.27 46.56
C ILE A 267 9.28 0.38 47.49
N VAL A 268 8.09 0.01 47.01
CA VAL A 268 6.87 0.03 47.84
C VAL A 268 7.00 -0.87 49.06
N LYS A 269 7.55 -2.09 48.89
CA LYS A 269 7.81 -2.97 50.05
C LYS A 269 8.82 -2.40 51.01
N TYR A 270 9.87 -1.73 50.53
CA TYR A 270 10.85 -1.06 51.36
C TYR A 270 10.23 0.07 52.18
N ILE A 271 9.45 0.93 51.53
CA ILE A 271 8.72 2.04 52.21
C ILE A 271 7.75 1.49 53.26
N GLN A 272 7.01 0.44 52.96
CA GLN A 272 6.11 -0.21 53.94
C GLN A 272 6.89 -0.78 55.14
N LYS A 273 8.07 -1.36 54.88
CA LYS A 273 8.92 -1.88 55.95
C LYS A 273 9.49 -0.78 56.87
N VAL A 274 9.89 0.38 56.29
CA VAL A 274 10.35 1.55 57.05
C VAL A 274 9.20 2.11 57.86
N ARG A 275 8.03 2.34 57.29
CA ARG A 275 6.85 2.88 57.97
C ARG A 275 6.40 1.99 59.14
N ASN A 276 6.45 0.66 58.97
CA ASN A 276 6.07 -0.26 60.06
C ASN A 276 7.09 -0.29 61.22
N LYS A 277 8.37 0.14 61.00
CA LYS A 277 9.36 0.26 62.05
C LYS A 277 9.18 1.55 62.87
N GLU A 278 8.64 2.62 62.30
CA GLU A 278 8.37 3.88 62.99
C GLU A 278 7.18 3.80 63.97
N TRP A 279 6.32 2.78 63.89
CA TRP A 279 5.19 2.58 64.78
C TRP A 279 5.48 1.58 65.93
N THR A 280 6.72 1.15 66.11
CA THR A 280 7.14 0.19 67.16
C THR A 280 8.02 0.84 68.24
N TYR A 281 8.01 2.21 68.36
CA TYR A 281 8.62 2.96 69.45
C TYR A 281 7.60 3.79 70.23
#